data_80b516f2375820b115be5a4dac918703
#
_entry.id   80b516f2375820b115be5a4dac918703
#
_cell.length_a   1.000
_cell.length_b   1.000
_cell.length_c   1.000
_cell.angle_alpha   90.00
_cell.angle_beta   90.00
_cell.angle_gamma   90.00
#
_symmetry.space_group_name_H-M   'P 1'
#
loop_
_entity.id
_entity.type
_entity.pdbx_description
1 polymer ?
#
loop_
_entity_poly.entity_id
_entity_poly.type
_entity_poly.pdbx_seq_one_letter_code
_entity_poly.pdbx_strand_id
1 'polypeptide(L)'
;NGITKHIIKKVYKKKYKIQKIDGLPQKQVTPPKEVYERIKSDNKLIGKARAVETDLTFFSNKFKPPLKNAIITGVYGSQRILNGIPKSPHYGLDFAAKEGTKIKAMLDGVVTLAENDLYYTGGTIIFDHGHGVSTLYMHLKDVLVEEGQKIKQGDLIGTVGSTGRSTGAHLDIRLNWFNIKLDPMSVLDK
;
A
#
# COMPACT_ATOMS: atom_id res chain seq x y z
N ASN A 1 -2.78 26.48 -31.08
CA ASN A 1 -3.85 27.13 -30.28
C ASN A 1 -4.26 26.14 -29.18
N GLY A 2 -3.66 26.30 -27.96
CA GLY A 2 -4.04 25.52 -26.79
C GLY A 2 -5.39 26.00 -26.24
N ILE A 3 -6.35 25.07 -26.09
CA ILE A 3 -7.63 25.36 -25.41
C ILE A 3 -7.41 25.09 -23.92
N THR A 4 -7.47 26.13 -23.09
CA THR A 4 -7.45 25.98 -21.63
C THR A 4 -8.87 25.76 -21.14
N LYS A 5 -9.10 24.64 -20.43
CA LYS A 5 -10.38 24.31 -19.81
C LYS A 5 -10.24 24.37 -18.28
N HIS A 6 -11.02 25.24 -17.64
CA HIS A 6 -11.10 25.30 -16.18
C HIS A 6 -12.25 24.45 -15.65
N ILE A 7 -11.98 23.58 -14.67
CA ILE A 7 -12.99 22.78 -13.99
C ILE A 7 -12.94 23.13 -12.51
N ILE A 8 -14.03 23.69 -12.00
CA ILE A 8 -14.18 23.99 -10.56
C ILE A 8 -14.85 22.78 -9.90
N LYS A 9 -14.20 22.22 -8.88
CA LYS A 9 -14.74 21.12 -8.07
C LYS A 9 -14.95 21.59 -6.64
N LYS A 10 -16.13 21.31 -6.06
CA LYS A 10 -16.41 21.57 -4.65
C LYS A 10 -15.84 20.40 -3.82
N VAL A 11 -15.01 20.75 -2.83
CA VAL A 11 -14.47 19.77 -1.87
C VAL A 11 -15.29 19.82 -0.59
N TYR A 12 -15.77 18.66 -0.14
CA TYR A 12 -16.57 18.53 1.08
C TYR A 12 -15.72 18.02 2.24
N LYS A 13 -15.97 18.56 3.45
CA LYS A 13 -15.33 18.08 4.68
C LYS A 13 -15.77 16.64 4.96
N LYS A 14 -14.80 15.71 5.07
CA LYS A 14 -15.02 14.32 5.44
C LYS A 14 -14.59 14.10 6.89
N LYS A 15 -15.43 13.45 7.70
CA LYS A 15 -15.06 12.96 9.04
C LYS A 15 -14.51 11.54 8.89
N TYR A 16 -13.30 11.31 9.39
CA TYR A 16 -12.68 9.99 9.41
C TYR A 16 -12.86 9.32 10.76
N LYS A 17 -12.93 7.99 10.76
CA LYS A 17 -13.00 7.19 11.99
C LYS A 17 -11.65 7.20 12.72
N ILE A 18 -11.70 7.09 14.05
CA ILE A 18 -10.50 6.82 14.86
C ILE A 18 -10.42 5.30 15.02
N GLN A 19 -9.26 4.74 14.67
CA GLN A 19 -8.97 3.32 14.81
C GLN A 19 -7.91 3.15 15.91
N LYS A 20 -8.30 2.54 17.03
CA LYS A 20 -7.38 2.17 18.12
C LYS A 20 -6.88 0.77 17.84
N ILE A 21 -5.56 0.57 17.87
CA ILE A 21 -4.88 -0.70 17.63
C ILE A 21 -3.92 -0.91 18.80
N ASP A 22 -4.19 -1.93 19.59
CA ASP A 22 -3.39 -2.30 20.76
C ASP A 22 -2.69 -3.66 20.52
N GLY A 23 -1.71 -4.01 21.36
CA GLY A 23 -0.98 -5.27 21.25
C GLY A 23 0.18 -5.28 20.24
N LEU A 24 0.53 -4.12 19.66
CA LEU A 24 1.74 -4.01 18.84
C LEU A 24 2.99 -4.08 19.72
N PRO A 25 4.08 -4.73 19.24
CA PRO A 25 5.38 -4.64 19.90
C PRO A 25 5.80 -3.18 20.09
N GLN A 26 6.18 -2.78 21.32
CA GLN A 26 6.48 -1.38 21.63
C GLN A 26 7.59 -0.80 20.72
N LYS A 27 8.58 -1.61 20.35
CA LYS A 27 9.65 -1.23 19.41
C LYS A 27 9.13 -0.82 18.01
N GLN A 28 7.94 -1.27 17.61
CA GLN A 28 7.33 -0.88 16.33
C GLN A 28 6.43 0.36 16.45
N VAL A 29 5.98 0.69 17.67
CA VAL A 29 5.22 1.92 17.95
C VAL A 29 6.17 3.09 18.24
N THR A 30 7.18 2.84 19.07
CA THR A 30 8.25 3.79 19.41
C THR A 30 9.59 3.07 19.21
N PRO A 31 10.16 3.16 17.98
CA PRO A 31 11.40 2.44 17.66
C PRO A 31 12.56 2.90 18.55
N PRO A 32 13.43 2.00 18.96
CA PRO A 32 14.67 2.36 19.61
C PRO A 32 15.67 2.95 18.58
N LYS A 33 16.64 3.73 19.05
CA LYS A 33 17.57 4.47 18.18
C LYS A 33 18.37 3.57 17.24
N GLU A 34 18.68 2.36 17.67
CA GLU A 34 19.47 1.35 16.95
C GLU A 34 18.84 0.94 15.60
N VAL A 35 17.51 1.10 15.44
CA VAL A 35 16.84 0.75 14.19
C VAL A 35 16.54 1.95 13.28
N TYR A 36 16.95 3.18 13.69
CA TYR A 36 16.62 4.37 12.89
C TYR A 36 17.28 4.38 11.51
N GLU A 37 18.52 3.93 11.40
CA GLU A 37 19.19 3.85 10.08
C GLU A 37 18.54 2.79 9.18
N ARG A 38 18.08 1.66 9.73
CA ARG A 38 17.29 0.67 9.00
C ARG A 38 15.98 1.30 8.47
N ILE A 39 15.21 1.96 9.35
CA ILE A 39 13.96 2.62 8.98
C ILE A 39 14.18 3.68 7.88
N LYS A 40 15.26 4.44 7.97
CA LYS A 40 15.63 5.46 6.98
C LYS A 40 16.01 4.83 5.65
N SER A 41 16.77 3.73 5.66
CA SER A 41 17.11 2.96 4.47
C SER A 41 15.85 2.39 3.79
N ASP A 42 14.97 1.74 4.55
CA ASP A 42 13.72 1.17 4.06
C ASP A 42 12.82 2.25 3.41
N ASN A 43 12.68 3.40 4.10
CA ASN A 43 11.92 4.53 3.55
C ASN A 43 12.53 5.09 2.26
N LYS A 44 13.86 5.07 2.13
CA LYS A 44 14.57 5.48 0.90
C LYS A 44 14.29 4.51 -0.26
N LEU A 45 14.30 3.19 0.00
CA LEU A 45 13.95 2.17 -0.99
C LEU A 45 12.52 2.35 -1.48
N ILE A 46 11.55 2.46 -0.56
CA ILE A 46 10.14 2.72 -0.89
C ILE A 46 10.00 4.02 -1.68
N GLY A 47 10.69 5.09 -1.25
CA GLY A 47 10.66 6.39 -1.92
C GLY A 47 11.19 6.32 -3.34
N LYS A 48 12.32 5.62 -3.56
CA LYS A 48 12.93 5.41 -4.88
C LYS A 48 11.98 4.61 -5.80
N ALA A 49 11.41 3.51 -5.30
CA ALA A 49 10.50 2.68 -6.07
C ALA A 49 9.23 3.42 -6.52
N ARG A 50 8.72 4.32 -5.67
CA ARG A 50 7.54 5.16 -5.98
C ARG A 50 7.84 6.34 -6.89
N ALA A 51 9.10 6.75 -6.99
CA ALA A 51 9.53 7.85 -7.85
C ALA A 51 9.80 7.40 -9.28
N VAL A 52 9.66 6.12 -9.58
CA VAL A 52 9.74 5.60 -10.95
C VAL A 52 8.60 6.21 -11.76
N GLU A 53 8.94 6.77 -12.91
CA GLU A 53 8.00 7.34 -13.85
C GLU A 53 8.24 6.73 -15.24
N THR A 54 7.20 6.16 -15.81
CA THR A 54 7.24 5.56 -17.14
C THR A 54 6.06 6.04 -17.97
N ASP A 55 6.13 5.88 -19.29
CA ASP A 55 5.05 6.19 -20.24
C ASP A 55 4.00 5.08 -20.34
N LEU A 56 4.04 4.08 -19.43
CA LEU A 56 3.02 3.04 -19.35
C LEU A 56 1.66 3.65 -19.04
N THR A 57 0.59 3.06 -19.59
CA THR A 57 -0.79 3.57 -19.43
C THR A 57 -1.71 2.57 -18.75
N PHE A 58 -1.14 1.65 -17.97
CA PHE A 58 -1.94 0.60 -17.31
C PHE A 58 -2.96 1.16 -16.33
N PHE A 59 -2.67 2.28 -15.68
CA PHE A 59 -3.56 2.99 -14.75
C PHE A 59 -4.91 3.39 -15.37
N SER A 60 -5.04 3.41 -16.70
CA SER A 60 -6.30 3.70 -17.38
C SER A 60 -7.31 2.54 -17.35
N ASN A 61 -6.86 1.34 -16.97
CA ASN A 61 -7.71 0.17 -16.83
C ASN A 61 -8.35 0.11 -15.43
N LYS A 62 -9.37 -0.74 -15.27
CA LYS A 62 -10.04 -0.96 -14.00
C LYS A 62 -9.18 -1.79 -13.05
N PHE A 63 -9.08 -1.35 -11.81
CA PHE A 63 -8.39 -2.09 -10.75
C PHE A 63 -9.29 -3.18 -10.17
N LYS A 64 -8.81 -4.41 -10.13
CA LYS A 64 -9.53 -5.54 -9.50
C LYS A 64 -9.11 -5.73 -8.04
N PRO A 65 -10.01 -6.18 -7.16
CA PRO A 65 -9.64 -6.53 -5.79
C PRO A 65 -8.50 -7.58 -5.75
N PRO A 66 -7.50 -7.41 -4.88
CA PRO A 66 -6.34 -8.33 -4.80
C PRO A 66 -6.67 -9.66 -4.13
N LEU A 67 -7.76 -9.69 -3.37
CA LEU A 67 -8.26 -10.86 -2.63
C LEU A 67 -9.74 -11.08 -2.94
N LYS A 68 -10.14 -12.35 -3.04
CA LYS A 68 -11.56 -12.72 -3.15
C LYS A 68 -12.19 -12.75 -1.74
N ASN A 69 -13.41 -12.21 -1.62
CA ASN A 69 -14.24 -12.30 -0.41
C ASN A 69 -13.54 -11.83 0.88
N ALA A 70 -12.57 -10.93 0.79
CA ALA A 70 -11.87 -10.41 1.96
C ALA A 70 -12.70 -9.33 2.67
N ILE A 71 -12.60 -9.31 4.00
CA ILE A 71 -13.28 -8.30 4.84
C ILE A 71 -12.36 -7.08 4.93
N ILE A 72 -12.92 -5.90 4.63
CA ILE A 72 -12.21 -4.63 4.82
C ILE A 72 -12.22 -4.28 6.30
N THR A 73 -11.05 -4.17 6.91
CA THR A 73 -10.86 -3.87 8.34
C THR A 73 -10.25 -2.51 8.62
N GLY A 74 -9.59 -1.90 7.64
CA GLY A 74 -9.04 -0.56 7.73
C GLY A 74 -9.28 0.23 6.45
N VAL A 75 -9.74 1.48 6.58
CA VAL A 75 -10.04 2.35 5.43
C VAL A 75 -9.15 3.58 5.39
N TYR A 76 -8.95 4.11 4.19
CA TYR A 76 -8.16 5.32 3.95
C TYR A 76 -8.67 6.50 4.79
N GLY A 77 -7.73 7.23 5.41
CA GLY A 77 -7.98 8.42 6.21
C GLY A 77 -8.33 8.15 7.67
N SER A 78 -8.49 6.89 8.10
CA SER A 78 -8.73 6.57 9.51
C SER A 78 -7.55 7.04 10.37
N GLN A 79 -7.84 7.85 11.42
CA GLN A 79 -6.84 8.27 12.39
C GLN A 79 -6.42 7.07 13.23
N ARG A 80 -5.12 6.73 13.22
CA ARG A 80 -4.61 5.59 14.01
C ARG A 80 -4.06 6.03 15.35
N ILE A 81 -4.45 5.27 16.40
CA ILE A 81 -3.87 5.35 17.74
C ILE A 81 -3.28 3.96 18.00
N LEU A 82 -1.95 3.87 18.11
CA LEU A 82 -1.22 2.61 18.30
C LEU A 82 -0.73 2.51 19.75
N ASN A 83 -1.17 1.51 20.50
CA ASN A 83 -0.88 1.37 21.93
C ASN A 83 -1.09 2.70 22.69
N GLY A 84 -2.19 3.38 22.44
CA GLY A 84 -2.50 4.68 23.05
C GLY A 84 -1.77 5.90 22.44
N ILE A 85 -0.83 5.71 21.52
CA ILE A 85 -0.04 6.80 20.92
C ILE A 85 -0.64 7.21 19.57
N PRO A 86 -1.07 8.48 19.37
CA PRO A 86 -1.53 8.98 18.08
C PRO A 86 -0.42 8.89 17.02
N LYS A 87 -0.77 8.38 15.84
CA LYS A 87 0.11 8.23 14.67
C LYS A 87 -0.52 8.90 13.46
N SER A 88 0.20 8.91 12.34
CA SER A 88 -0.33 9.39 11.07
C SER A 88 -1.60 8.62 10.67
N PRO A 89 -2.53 9.25 9.96
CA PRO A 89 -3.69 8.55 9.42
C PRO A 89 -3.30 7.34 8.57
N HIS A 90 -4.20 6.37 8.48
CA HIS A 90 -4.04 5.25 7.58
C HIS A 90 -4.20 5.72 6.12
N TYR A 91 -3.18 5.51 5.30
CA TYR A 91 -3.18 5.91 3.89
C TYR A 91 -3.33 4.71 2.95
N GLY A 92 -4.05 3.69 3.39
CA GLY A 92 -4.26 2.45 2.65
C GLY A 92 -5.64 1.84 2.89
N LEU A 93 -5.78 0.61 2.45
CA LEU A 93 -6.97 -0.23 2.61
C LEU A 93 -6.51 -1.59 3.12
N ASP A 94 -7.00 -1.98 4.31
CA ASP A 94 -6.65 -3.25 4.96
C ASP A 94 -7.71 -4.31 4.65
N PHE A 95 -7.26 -5.46 4.18
CA PHE A 95 -8.08 -6.66 3.94
C PHE A 95 -7.68 -7.76 4.92
N ALA A 96 -8.55 -8.13 5.84
CA ALA A 96 -8.35 -9.31 6.68
C ALA A 96 -8.50 -10.60 5.87
N ALA A 97 -7.51 -11.47 5.98
CA ALA A 97 -7.53 -12.79 5.36
C ALA A 97 -6.62 -13.74 6.13
N LYS A 98 -6.81 -15.06 5.96
CA LYS A 98 -5.93 -16.06 6.57
C LYS A 98 -4.51 -15.91 6.02
N GLU A 99 -3.51 -16.12 6.89
CA GLU A 99 -2.12 -16.22 6.47
C GLU A 99 -1.96 -17.27 5.37
N GLY A 100 -1.15 -16.97 4.35
CA GLY A 100 -0.98 -17.82 3.17
C GLY A 100 -2.05 -17.65 2.08
N THR A 101 -3.08 -16.81 2.30
CA THR A 101 -4.06 -16.51 1.25
C THR A 101 -3.36 -15.86 0.05
N LYS A 102 -3.62 -16.36 -1.15
CA LYS A 102 -3.01 -15.89 -2.41
C LYS A 102 -3.43 -14.47 -2.74
N ILE A 103 -2.45 -13.60 -2.98
CA ILE A 103 -2.65 -12.19 -3.38
C ILE A 103 -2.46 -12.10 -4.90
N LYS A 104 -3.39 -11.42 -5.56
CA LYS A 104 -3.36 -11.18 -7.00
C LYS A 104 -3.04 -9.73 -7.31
N ALA A 105 -2.32 -9.50 -8.41
CA ALA A 105 -2.07 -8.15 -8.90
C ALA A 105 -3.39 -7.45 -9.25
N MET A 106 -3.58 -6.24 -8.73
CA MET A 106 -4.79 -5.44 -8.97
C MET A 106 -4.86 -4.90 -10.39
N LEU A 107 -3.72 -4.75 -11.05
CA LEU A 107 -3.57 -4.13 -12.36
C LEU A 107 -2.28 -4.65 -13.02
N ASP A 108 -2.17 -4.51 -14.36
CA ASP A 108 -0.90 -4.68 -15.06
C ASP A 108 0.13 -3.69 -14.52
N GLY A 109 1.39 -4.11 -14.44
CA GLY A 109 2.45 -3.24 -13.94
C GLY A 109 3.84 -3.82 -14.08
N VAL A 110 4.81 -3.01 -13.69
CA VAL A 110 6.21 -3.43 -13.55
C VAL A 110 6.58 -3.34 -12.07
N VAL A 111 7.20 -4.38 -11.55
CA VAL A 111 7.67 -4.41 -10.16
C VAL A 111 8.82 -3.43 -9.99
N THR A 112 8.67 -2.45 -9.10
CA THR A 112 9.73 -1.47 -8.77
C THR A 112 10.36 -1.70 -7.40
N LEU A 113 9.77 -2.58 -6.60
CA LEU A 113 10.32 -3.08 -5.33
C LEU A 113 9.72 -4.45 -5.01
N ALA A 114 10.56 -5.39 -4.58
CA ALA A 114 10.17 -6.70 -4.05
C ALA A 114 11.09 -7.05 -2.88
N GLU A 115 10.64 -6.80 -1.65
CA GLU A 115 11.41 -6.97 -0.42
C GLU A 115 10.67 -7.87 0.57
N ASN A 116 11.41 -8.74 1.28
CA ASN A 116 10.82 -9.70 2.22
C ASN A 116 10.70 -9.17 3.66
N ASP A 117 11.53 -8.21 4.07
CA ASP A 117 11.63 -7.80 5.47
C ASP A 117 11.98 -6.33 5.64
N LEU A 118 11.05 -5.43 5.30
CA LEU A 118 11.16 -4.03 5.69
C LEU A 118 10.60 -3.82 7.10
N TYR A 119 11.21 -2.93 7.88
CA TYR A 119 10.93 -2.78 9.31
C TYR A 119 9.46 -2.57 9.66
N TYR A 120 8.78 -1.67 8.93
CA TYR A 120 7.36 -1.39 9.16
C TYR A 120 6.43 -2.17 8.24
N THR A 121 6.80 -2.35 7.01
CA THR A 121 5.91 -2.90 5.98
C THR A 121 6.08 -4.39 5.77
N GLY A 122 7.14 -4.99 6.35
CA GLY A 122 7.42 -6.41 6.20
C GLY A 122 7.65 -6.81 4.76
N GLY A 123 7.14 -7.95 4.34
CA GLY A 123 7.10 -8.35 2.94
C GLY A 123 6.34 -7.30 2.13
N THR A 124 7.02 -6.72 1.13
CA THR A 124 6.54 -5.53 0.43
C THR A 124 6.77 -5.63 -1.07
N ILE A 125 5.73 -5.33 -1.85
CA ILE A 125 5.82 -5.21 -3.30
C ILE A 125 5.32 -3.83 -3.70
N ILE A 126 6.01 -3.18 -4.65
CA ILE A 126 5.56 -1.95 -5.30
C ILE A 126 5.52 -2.17 -6.80
N PHE A 127 4.44 -1.71 -7.43
CA PHE A 127 4.29 -1.68 -8.88
C PHE A 127 4.24 -0.25 -9.39
N ASP A 128 4.88 -0.01 -10.52
CA ASP A 128 4.62 1.12 -11.39
C ASP A 128 3.55 0.73 -12.43
N HIS A 129 2.55 1.61 -12.59
CA HIS A 129 1.47 1.47 -13.56
C HIS A 129 1.54 2.55 -14.66
N GLY A 130 2.59 3.38 -14.61
CA GLY A 130 2.85 4.48 -15.51
C GLY A 130 2.38 5.84 -14.99
N HIS A 131 2.98 6.88 -15.54
CA HIS A 131 2.67 8.30 -15.23
C HIS A 131 2.62 8.60 -13.72
N GLY A 132 3.53 7.98 -12.93
CA GLY A 132 3.65 8.16 -11.48
C GLY A 132 2.56 7.47 -10.65
N VAL A 133 1.71 6.64 -11.26
CA VAL A 133 0.72 5.83 -10.53
C VAL A 133 1.37 4.55 -10.03
N SER A 134 1.34 4.33 -8.72
CA SER A 134 1.93 3.14 -8.09
C SER A 134 1.00 2.51 -7.06
N THR A 135 1.08 1.18 -6.94
CA THR A 135 0.43 0.42 -5.86
C THR A 135 1.47 -0.24 -4.97
N LEU A 136 1.16 -0.30 -3.66
CA LEU A 136 1.94 -0.98 -2.64
C LEU A 136 1.11 -2.12 -2.05
N TYR A 137 1.78 -3.26 -1.78
CA TYR A 137 1.24 -4.41 -1.04
C TYR A 137 2.16 -4.68 0.13
N MET A 138 1.62 -4.78 1.34
CA MET A 138 2.42 -4.89 2.57
C MET A 138 1.96 -6.02 3.48
N HIS A 139 2.83 -6.35 4.44
CA HIS A 139 2.66 -7.39 5.45
C HIS A 139 2.62 -8.82 4.86
N LEU A 140 3.21 -9.00 3.65
CA LEU A 140 3.23 -10.28 2.97
C LEU A 140 4.04 -11.31 3.76
N LYS A 141 3.60 -12.59 3.69
CA LYS A 141 4.38 -13.74 4.13
C LYS A 141 5.42 -14.13 3.08
N ASP A 142 4.95 -14.31 1.85
CA ASP A 142 5.78 -14.65 0.71
C ASP A 142 5.67 -13.57 -0.36
N VAL A 143 6.80 -13.13 -0.87
CA VAL A 143 6.95 -12.27 -2.05
C VAL A 143 7.36 -13.17 -3.21
N LEU A 144 6.52 -13.27 -4.25
CA LEU A 144 6.67 -14.25 -5.34
C LEU A 144 7.02 -13.59 -6.69
N VAL A 145 7.49 -12.36 -6.63
CA VAL A 145 7.89 -11.57 -7.82
C VAL A 145 9.23 -10.90 -7.56
N GLU A 146 9.88 -10.45 -8.62
CA GLU A 146 11.20 -9.81 -8.58
C GLU A 146 11.15 -8.40 -9.18
N GLU A 147 12.05 -7.51 -8.74
CA GLU A 147 12.17 -6.15 -9.30
C GLU A 147 12.46 -6.23 -10.82
N GLY A 148 11.77 -5.39 -11.59
CA GLY A 148 11.80 -5.37 -13.05
C GLY A 148 10.82 -6.33 -13.72
N GLN A 149 10.21 -7.27 -13.00
CA GLN A 149 9.25 -8.21 -13.57
C GLN A 149 7.98 -7.50 -14.07
N LYS A 150 7.52 -7.85 -15.26
CA LYS A 150 6.23 -7.41 -15.82
C LYS A 150 5.13 -8.36 -15.35
N ILE A 151 4.10 -7.82 -14.77
CA ILE A 151 2.98 -8.55 -14.15
C ILE A 151 1.68 -8.18 -14.86
N LYS A 152 0.83 -9.17 -15.08
CA LYS A 152 -0.54 -8.98 -15.56
C LYS A 152 -1.54 -8.93 -14.41
N GLN A 153 -2.62 -8.19 -14.59
CA GLN A 153 -3.73 -8.17 -13.66
C GLN A 153 -4.24 -9.59 -13.39
N GLY A 154 -4.30 -9.96 -12.12
CA GLY A 154 -4.75 -11.28 -11.68
C GLY A 154 -3.64 -12.31 -11.50
N ASP A 155 -2.40 -12.01 -11.87
CA ASP A 155 -1.25 -12.86 -11.57
C ASP A 155 -1.04 -13.01 -10.06
N LEU A 156 -0.54 -14.17 -9.64
CA LEU A 156 -0.15 -14.43 -8.26
C LEU A 156 1.15 -13.69 -7.96
N ILE A 157 1.13 -12.79 -6.97
CA ILE A 157 2.29 -11.95 -6.62
C ILE A 157 2.86 -12.23 -5.24
N GLY A 158 2.11 -12.89 -4.37
CA GLY A 158 2.52 -13.19 -3.00
C GLY A 158 1.42 -13.82 -2.20
N THR A 159 1.64 -13.94 -0.89
CA THR A 159 0.65 -14.44 0.07
C THR A 159 0.49 -13.51 1.25
N VAL A 160 -0.71 -13.51 1.83
CA VAL A 160 -1.03 -12.72 3.03
C VAL A 160 -0.19 -13.21 4.21
N GLY A 161 0.36 -12.27 4.96
CA GLY A 161 1.11 -12.53 6.17
C GLY A 161 0.75 -11.57 7.30
N SER A 162 1.66 -11.50 8.27
CA SER A 162 1.59 -10.57 9.42
C SER A 162 2.98 -9.99 9.70
N THR A 163 3.78 -9.78 8.66
CA THR A 163 5.15 -9.30 8.76
C THR A 163 5.22 -7.78 9.01
N GLY A 164 6.36 -7.29 9.48
CA GLY A 164 6.52 -5.88 9.81
C GLY A 164 5.66 -5.45 11.00
N ARG A 165 5.06 -4.25 10.94
CA ARG A 165 4.20 -3.70 12.00
C ARG A 165 2.75 -4.10 11.79
N SER A 166 2.41 -5.29 12.22
CA SER A 166 1.08 -5.89 12.13
C SER A 166 0.67 -6.55 13.44
N THR A 167 -0.63 -6.57 13.75
CA THR A 167 -1.22 -7.28 14.90
C THR A 167 -1.85 -8.61 14.51
N GLY A 168 -1.93 -8.93 13.22
CA GLY A 168 -2.53 -10.16 12.74
C GLY A 168 -2.54 -10.21 11.22
N ALA A 169 -2.85 -11.37 10.66
CA ALA A 169 -2.81 -11.61 9.24
C ALA A 169 -3.77 -10.70 8.45
N HIS A 170 -3.23 -9.87 7.59
CA HIS A 170 -3.97 -8.96 6.70
C HIS A 170 -3.08 -8.49 5.54
N LEU A 171 -3.71 -7.95 4.51
CA LEU A 171 -3.04 -7.23 3.43
C LEU A 171 -3.38 -5.75 3.55
N ASP A 172 -2.37 -4.87 3.67
CA ASP A 172 -2.52 -3.41 3.48
C ASP A 172 -2.12 -3.07 2.04
N ILE A 173 -3.03 -2.46 1.29
CA ILE A 173 -2.73 -1.92 -0.03
C ILE A 173 -2.76 -0.41 -0.02
N ARG A 174 -1.89 0.20 -0.84
CA ARG A 174 -1.87 1.65 -1.03
C ARG A 174 -1.83 2.01 -2.49
N LEU A 175 -2.43 3.14 -2.81
CA LEU A 175 -2.41 3.77 -4.12
C LEU A 175 -1.76 5.14 -4.00
N ASN A 176 -0.84 5.44 -4.91
CA ASN A 176 -0.18 6.72 -4.98
C ASN A 176 -0.20 7.26 -6.41
N TRP A 177 -0.25 8.57 -6.53
CA TRP A 177 0.09 9.31 -7.74
C TRP A 177 1.23 10.25 -7.39
N PHE A 178 2.44 9.91 -7.84
CA PHE A 178 3.68 10.51 -7.33
C PHE A 178 3.72 10.48 -5.79
N ASN A 179 3.86 11.64 -5.15
CA ASN A 179 3.86 11.78 -3.70
C ASN A 179 2.45 11.89 -3.07
N ILE A 180 1.38 11.93 -3.89
CA ILE A 180 0.01 12.08 -3.43
C ILE A 180 -0.55 10.70 -3.08
N LYS A 181 -1.00 10.54 -1.85
CA LYS A 181 -1.65 9.32 -1.37
C LYS A 181 -3.13 9.38 -1.76
N LEU A 182 -3.59 8.35 -2.44
CA LEU A 182 -4.96 8.24 -2.92
C LEU A 182 -5.72 7.14 -2.16
N ASP A 183 -7.04 7.28 -2.07
CA ASP A 183 -7.91 6.24 -1.50
C ASP A 183 -8.03 5.07 -2.47
N PRO A 184 -7.51 3.86 -2.16
CA PRO A 184 -7.61 2.71 -3.06
C PRO A 184 -9.05 2.32 -3.41
N MET A 185 -10.02 2.60 -2.52
CA MET A 185 -11.45 2.35 -2.80
C MET A 185 -11.99 3.16 -3.96
N SER A 186 -11.32 4.26 -4.33
CA SER A 186 -11.79 5.14 -5.42
C SER A 186 -11.60 4.54 -6.82
N VAL A 187 -10.73 3.53 -6.95
CA VAL A 187 -10.38 2.92 -8.24
C VAL A 187 -10.76 1.43 -8.33
N LEU A 188 -11.05 0.79 -7.20
CA LEU A 188 -11.45 -0.62 -7.20
C LEU A 188 -12.80 -0.81 -7.88
N ASP A 189 -12.87 -1.82 -8.76
CA ASP A 189 -14.12 -2.28 -9.35
C ASP A 189 -15.03 -2.84 -8.23
N LYS A 190 -16.30 -2.47 -8.25
CA LYS A 190 -17.30 -2.85 -7.23
C LYS A 190 -17.93 -4.19 -7.57
#